data_6a873866507284686e311b490f81a8fa
#
_entry.id   6a873866507284686e311b490f81a8fa
#
_cell.length_a   1.000
_cell.length_b   1.000
_cell.length_c   1.000
_cell.angle_alpha   90.00
_cell.angle_beta   90.00
_cell.angle_gamma   90.00
#
_symmetry.space_group_name_H-M   'P 1'
#
loop_
_entity.id
_entity.type
_entity.pdbx_description
1 polymer ?
#
loop_
_entity_poly.entity_id
_entity_poly.type
_entity_poly.pdbx_seq_one_letter_code
_entity_poly.pdbx_strand_id
1 'polypeptide(L)'
;CLSRGLGDVYKRQLDGLAAGVVGIGTLAFFVYTYLLAQQTSPTNYFSIAGLVAALVLGMVAGFLPHNWRPAKIFMGDSGAMLLGLLMAVGAITVTGSIDPATVTRNDLLPALIPLALPVLILIIPLLDLLLAVVRRLRRGQSPFAADREHLHHQLQDVGHSHQGAVMVFYHWTALVSISLLLFFWLDWPQVMVIFGFWLILALVHTYWPVFKRRYKFRKALRGN
;
A
#
# COMPACT_ATOMS: atom_id res chain seq x y z
N CYS A 1 14.93 -1.38 34.22
CA CYS A 1 13.72 -2.10 33.73
C CYS A 1 12.94 -1.31 32.66
N LEU A 2 12.87 0.02 32.76
CA LEU A 2 12.15 0.87 31.77
C LEU A 2 12.80 0.91 30.37
N SER A 3 14.14 0.81 30.28
CA SER A 3 14.85 0.88 29.01
C SER A 3 14.65 -0.35 28.09
N ARG A 4 14.35 -1.52 28.66
CA ARG A 4 14.05 -2.73 27.86
C ARG A 4 12.65 -2.71 27.24
N GLY A 5 11.66 -2.09 27.90
CA GLY A 5 10.29 -2.01 27.39
C GLY A 5 10.13 -1.05 26.19
N LEU A 6 10.81 0.11 26.24
CA LEU A 6 10.78 1.07 25.13
C LEU A 6 11.52 0.56 23.87
N GLY A 7 12.65 -0.15 24.06
CA GLY A 7 13.40 -0.73 22.94
C GLY A 7 12.63 -1.83 22.18
N ASP A 8 11.73 -2.56 22.82
CA ASP A 8 10.94 -3.61 22.17
C ASP A 8 9.72 -3.08 21.42
N VAL A 9 9.17 -1.93 21.81
CA VAL A 9 8.08 -1.27 21.07
C VAL A 9 8.58 -0.73 19.73
N TYR A 10 9.78 -0.13 19.70
CA TYR A 10 10.40 0.37 18.46
C TYR A 10 10.87 -0.74 17.50
N LYS A 11 11.20 -1.93 18.01
CA LYS A 11 11.61 -3.08 17.17
C LYS A 11 10.47 -3.75 16.41
N ARG A 12 9.22 -3.34 16.64
CA ARG A 12 8.03 -3.98 16.06
C ARG A 12 7.52 -3.35 14.76
N GLN A 13 8.05 -2.21 14.35
CA GLN A 13 7.71 -1.60 13.05
C GLN A 13 8.54 -2.25 11.94
N LEU A 14 7.88 -2.58 10.82
CA LEU A 14 8.60 -3.02 9.62
C LEU A 14 9.29 -1.82 8.98
N ASP A 15 10.63 -1.84 9.05
CA ASP A 15 11.48 -0.82 8.44
C ASP A 15 11.13 -0.65 6.96
N GLY A 16 10.85 0.56 6.52
CA GLY A 16 10.51 0.90 5.16
C GLY A 16 9.05 0.65 4.75
N LEU A 17 8.25 -0.10 5.53
CA LEU A 17 6.91 -0.50 5.09
C LEU A 17 6.01 0.70 4.79
N ALA A 18 5.76 1.55 5.79
CA ALA A 18 4.83 2.67 5.65
C ALA A 18 5.28 3.66 4.57
N ALA A 19 6.57 4.04 4.60
CA ALA A 19 7.13 4.96 3.62
C ALA A 19 7.03 4.42 2.19
N GLY A 20 7.35 3.14 1.99
CA GLY A 20 7.32 2.56 0.65
C GLY A 20 5.91 2.35 0.11
N VAL A 21 4.97 1.87 0.94
CA VAL A 21 3.55 1.74 0.56
C VAL A 21 2.97 3.10 0.16
N VAL A 22 3.18 4.12 1.00
CA VAL A 22 2.76 5.50 0.69
C VAL A 22 3.47 6.02 -0.55
N GLY A 23 4.77 5.76 -0.70
CA GLY A 23 5.55 6.18 -1.87
C GLY A 23 5.00 5.61 -3.18
N ILE A 24 4.75 4.29 -3.25
CA ILE A 24 4.17 3.63 -4.43
C ILE A 24 2.80 4.21 -4.73
N GLY A 25 1.95 4.36 -3.72
CA GLY A 25 0.62 4.89 -3.89
C GLY A 25 0.60 6.36 -4.31
N THR A 26 1.47 7.18 -3.72
CA THR A 26 1.58 8.60 -4.09
C THR A 26 2.16 8.77 -5.50
N LEU A 27 3.08 7.90 -5.92
CA LEU A 27 3.57 7.90 -7.29
C LEU A 27 2.42 7.63 -8.29
N ALA A 28 1.60 6.63 -8.01
CA ALA A 28 0.43 6.35 -8.83
C ALA A 28 -0.57 7.52 -8.82
N PHE A 29 -0.80 8.14 -7.66
CA PHE A 29 -1.66 9.30 -7.54
C PHE A 29 -1.10 10.51 -8.30
N PHE A 30 0.21 10.74 -8.26
CA PHE A 30 0.87 11.79 -9.03
C PHE A 30 0.68 11.57 -10.55
N VAL A 31 0.93 10.35 -11.02
CA VAL A 31 0.71 9.98 -12.42
C VAL A 31 -0.75 10.18 -12.81
N TYR A 32 -1.68 9.74 -11.94
CA TYR A 32 -3.11 9.94 -12.15
C TYR A 32 -3.46 11.42 -12.32
N THR A 33 -3.02 12.29 -11.39
CA THR A 33 -3.32 13.73 -11.45
C THR A 33 -2.72 14.40 -12.69
N TYR A 34 -1.54 13.95 -13.10
CA TYR A 34 -0.89 14.43 -14.31
C TYR A 34 -1.66 14.05 -15.57
N LEU A 35 -2.07 12.78 -15.71
CA LEU A 35 -2.86 12.30 -16.85
C LEU A 35 -4.23 12.99 -16.92
N LEU A 36 -4.89 13.15 -15.77
CA LEU A 36 -6.15 13.86 -15.69
C LEU A 36 -6.01 15.32 -16.15
N ALA A 37 -4.96 16.02 -15.69
CA ALA A 37 -4.68 17.39 -16.10
C ALA A 37 -4.45 17.52 -17.60
N GLN A 38 -3.77 16.57 -18.22
CA GLN A 38 -3.59 16.54 -19.69
C GLN A 38 -4.92 16.44 -20.45
N GLN A 39 -5.89 15.70 -19.92
CA GLN A 39 -7.18 15.51 -20.57
C GLN A 39 -8.13 16.71 -20.37
N THR A 40 -8.10 17.32 -19.16
CA THR A 40 -9.05 18.37 -18.80
C THR A 40 -8.55 19.77 -19.06
N SER A 41 -7.25 20.03 -19.01
CA SER A 41 -6.64 21.35 -19.12
C SER A 41 -5.28 21.28 -19.81
N PRO A 42 -5.23 21.09 -21.15
CA PRO A 42 -3.96 20.91 -21.88
C PRO A 42 -2.95 22.04 -21.74
N THR A 43 -3.38 23.22 -21.34
CA THR A 43 -2.54 24.42 -21.17
C THR A 43 -2.08 24.66 -19.73
N ASN A 44 -2.65 23.95 -18.74
CA ASN A 44 -2.32 24.09 -17.32
C ASN A 44 -2.14 22.76 -16.65
N TYR A 45 -0.93 22.21 -16.72
CA TYR A 45 -0.57 20.92 -16.10
C TYR A 45 -0.37 21.01 -14.58
N PHE A 46 -0.43 22.21 -14.01
CA PHE A 46 -0.24 22.43 -12.57
C PHE A 46 -1.56 22.29 -11.82
N SER A 47 -1.71 21.18 -11.11
CA SER A 47 -2.77 21.02 -10.11
C SER A 47 -2.18 21.05 -8.70
N ILE A 48 -2.91 21.64 -7.75
CA ILE A 48 -2.51 21.65 -6.32
C ILE A 48 -2.33 20.20 -5.84
N ALA A 49 -3.17 19.28 -6.27
CA ALA A 49 -3.05 17.87 -5.93
C ALA A 49 -1.76 17.23 -6.46
N GLY A 50 -1.36 17.56 -7.70
CA GLY A 50 -0.08 17.13 -8.27
C GLY A 50 1.11 17.68 -7.50
N LEU A 51 1.05 18.97 -7.08
CA LEU A 51 2.08 19.57 -6.25
C LEU A 51 2.20 18.85 -4.88
N VAL A 52 1.06 18.63 -4.20
CA VAL A 52 1.05 17.89 -2.92
C VAL A 52 1.61 16.49 -3.09
N ALA A 53 1.22 15.77 -4.14
CA ALA A 53 1.77 14.44 -4.44
C ALA A 53 3.28 14.48 -4.70
N ALA A 54 3.78 15.46 -5.45
CA ALA A 54 5.21 15.62 -5.68
C ALA A 54 5.98 15.91 -4.39
N LEU A 55 5.43 16.74 -3.50
CA LEU A 55 6.02 17.01 -2.18
C LEU A 55 6.10 15.74 -1.33
N VAL A 56 5.02 14.95 -1.27
CA VAL A 56 5.00 13.66 -0.54
C VAL A 56 6.02 12.70 -1.13
N LEU A 57 6.12 12.61 -2.46
CA LEU A 57 7.13 11.77 -3.13
C LEU A 57 8.55 12.20 -2.75
N GLY A 58 8.83 13.50 -2.76
CA GLY A 58 10.13 14.03 -2.35
C GLY A 58 10.47 13.71 -0.89
N MET A 59 9.51 13.87 0.01
CA MET A 59 9.67 13.50 1.42
C MET A 59 9.94 12.01 1.60
N VAL A 60 9.16 11.16 0.92
CA VAL A 60 9.35 9.69 0.98
C VAL A 60 10.68 9.28 0.37
N ALA A 61 11.05 9.83 -0.78
CA ALA A 61 12.33 9.54 -1.43
C ALA A 61 13.54 9.93 -0.57
N GLY A 62 13.46 11.05 0.14
CA GLY A 62 14.51 11.46 1.08
C GLY A 62 14.53 10.63 2.37
N PHE A 63 13.37 10.20 2.84
CA PHE A 63 13.24 9.43 4.09
C PHE A 63 13.57 7.95 3.92
N LEU A 64 13.11 7.31 2.84
CA LEU A 64 13.17 5.85 2.63
C LEU A 64 14.58 5.26 2.73
N PRO A 65 15.66 5.87 2.19
CA PRO A 65 17.00 5.35 2.32
C PRO A 65 17.49 5.26 3.78
N HIS A 66 16.99 6.14 4.65
CA HIS A 66 17.34 6.17 6.07
C HIS A 66 16.42 5.28 6.93
N ASN A 67 15.22 5.00 6.43
CA ASN A 67 14.25 4.10 7.05
C ASN A 67 14.34 2.67 6.51
N TRP A 68 15.16 2.42 5.49
CA TRP A 68 15.44 1.06 4.99
C TRP A 68 16.24 0.25 6.01
N ARG A 69 15.96 -1.05 6.07
CA ARG A 69 16.57 -1.94 7.06
C ARG A 69 18.10 -2.10 6.90
N PRO A 70 18.87 -1.94 7.96
CA PRO A 70 18.47 -1.53 9.32
C PRO A 70 18.12 -0.05 9.37
N ALA A 71 16.90 0.28 9.83
CA ALA A 71 16.46 1.66 9.89
C ALA A 71 17.31 2.50 10.84
N LYS A 72 17.78 3.65 10.35
CA LYS A 72 18.51 4.65 11.12
C LYS A 72 17.57 5.67 11.76
N ILE A 73 16.45 5.95 11.10
CA ILE A 73 15.39 6.86 11.57
C ILE A 73 14.03 6.20 11.41
N PHE A 74 13.09 6.55 12.30
CA PHE A 74 11.73 6.04 12.30
C PHE A 74 10.75 7.16 12.02
N MET A 75 9.68 6.86 11.29
CA MET A 75 8.68 7.85 10.89
C MET A 75 7.87 8.38 12.07
N GLY A 76 7.55 7.51 13.02
CA GLY A 76 6.66 7.80 14.14
C GLY A 76 5.21 8.07 13.70
N ASP A 77 4.34 8.27 14.68
CA ASP A 77 2.92 8.52 14.43
C ASP A 77 2.69 9.87 13.75
N SER A 78 3.47 10.89 14.15
CA SER A 78 3.36 12.24 13.55
C SER A 78 3.68 12.23 12.05
N GLY A 79 4.73 11.51 11.63
CA GLY A 79 5.07 11.39 10.21
C GLY A 79 4.02 10.60 9.43
N ALA A 80 3.50 9.50 10.00
CA ALA A 80 2.45 8.70 9.38
C ALA A 80 1.15 9.51 9.22
N MET A 81 0.75 10.26 10.24
CA MET A 81 -0.43 11.14 10.20
C MET A 81 -0.27 12.26 9.17
N LEU A 82 0.93 12.87 9.08
CA LEU A 82 1.21 13.91 8.10
C LEU A 82 1.07 13.37 6.67
N LEU A 83 1.67 12.22 6.37
CA LEU A 83 1.56 11.59 5.05
C LEU A 83 0.11 11.26 4.71
N GLY A 84 -0.64 10.68 5.66
CA GLY A 84 -2.07 10.39 5.48
C GLY A 84 -2.91 11.64 5.23
N LEU A 85 -2.66 12.72 5.98
CA LEU A 85 -3.33 14.01 5.79
C LEU A 85 -3.07 14.60 4.40
N LEU A 86 -1.80 14.61 3.96
CA LEU A 86 -1.44 15.16 2.66
C LEU A 86 -2.05 14.33 1.51
N MET A 87 -2.09 13.01 1.63
CA MET A 87 -2.79 12.17 0.66
C MET A 87 -4.29 12.45 0.62
N ALA A 88 -4.93 12.63 1.78
CA ALA A 88 -6.34 12.96 1.87
C ALA A 88 -6.65 14.33 1.25
N VAL A 89 -5.83 15.34 1.55
CA VAL A 89 -5.94 16.69 0.94
C VAL A 89 -5.80 16.61 -0.57
N GLY A 90 -4.81 15.86 -1.08
CA GLY A 90 -4.63 15.63 -2.51
C GLY A 90 -5.88 15.01 -3.17
N ALA A 91 -6.42 13.95 -2.57
CA ALA A 91 -7.61 13.26 -3.07
C ALA A 91 -8.85 14.17 -3.10
N ILE A 92 -9.12 14.91 -2.01
CA ILE A 92 -10.24 15.84 -1.92
C ILE A 92 -10.10 16.95 -2.95
N THR A 93 -8.90 17.50 -3.13
CA THR A 93 -8.63 18.58 -4.09
C THR A 93 -8.91 18.13 -5.53
N VAL A 94 -8.48 16.92 -5.93
CA VAL A 94 -8.77 16.39 -7.27
C VAL A 94 -10.27 16.13 -7.43
N THR A 95 -10.88 15.47 -6.47
CA THR A 95 -12.32 15.15 -6.54
C THR A 95 -13.16 16.41 -6.62
N GLY A 96 -12.81 17.47 -5.86
CA GLY A 96 -13.50 18.75 -5.89
C GLY A 96 -13.27 19.57 -7.16
N SER A 97 -12.26 19.24 -7.97
CA SER A 97 -12.02 19.91 -9.27
C SER A 97 -12.76 19.27 -10.45
N ILE A 98 -13.40 18.12 -10.26
CA ILE A 98 -14.21 17.45 -11.28
C ILE A 98 -15.58 18.10 -11.32
N ASP A 99 -15.97 18.64 -12.48
CA ASP A 99 -17.31 19.20 -12.68
C ASP A 99 -18.33 18.06 -12.80
N PRO A 100 -19.29 17.94 -11.86
CA PRO A 100 -20.30 16.88 -11.90
C PRO A 100 -21.17 16.92 -13.18
N ALA A 101 -21.31 18.08 -13.80
CA ALA A 101 -22.12 18.24 -15.02
C ALA A 101 -21.46 17.61 -16.25
N THR A 102 -20.15 17.42 -16.23
CA THR A 102 -19.38 16.80 -17.33
C THR A 102 -19.24 15.29 -17.21
N VAL A 103 -19.56 14.73 -16.03
CA VAL A 103 -19.40 13.30 -15.75
C VAL A 103 -20.57 12.52 -16.37
N THR A 104 -20.32 11.81 -17.43
CA THR A 104 -21.27 10.85 -17.99
C THR A 104 -21.26 9.53 -17.21
N ARG A 105 -22.24 8.65 -17.45
CA ARG A 105 -22.31 7.34 -16.78
C ARG A 105 -21.03 6.49 -17.04
N ASN A 106 -20.38 6.67 -18.17
CA ASN A 106 -19.15 5.96 -18.51
C ASN A 106 -17.92 6.54 -17.80
N ASP A 107 -18.00 7.80 -17.36
CA ASP A 107 -16.89 8.52 -16.70
C ASP A 107 -16.97 8.48 -15.18
N LEU A 108 -17.99 7.83 -14.61
CA LEU A 108 -18.15 7.70 -13.15
C LEU A 108 -16.97 6.98 -12.50
N LEU A 109 -16.47 5.89 -13.12
CA LEU A 109 -15.32 5.15 -12.60
C LEU A 109 -14.05 6.02 -12.59
N PRO A 110 -13.64 6.66 -13.70
CA PRO A 110 -12.52 7.59 -13.69
C PRO A 110 -12.68 8.72 -12.68
N ALA A 111 -13.87 9.29 -12.53
CA ALA A 111 -14.13 10.36 -11.57
C ALA A 111 -13.99 9.94 -10.10
N LEU A 112 -14.23 8.66 -9.78
CA LEU A 112 -14.09 8.11 -8.42
C LEU A 112 -12.66 7.64 -8.09
N ILE A 113 -11.79 7.44 -9.08
CA ILE A 113 -10.41 6.97 -8.88
C ILE A 113 -9.64 7.84 -7.87
N PRO A 114 -9.68 9.19 -7.89
CA PRO A 114 -8.94 10.02 -6.94
C PRO A 114 -9.30 9.75 -5.49
N LEU A 115 -10.57 9.47 -5.23
CA LEU A 115 -11.04 9.14 -3.89
C LEU A 115 -10.76 7.69 -3.51
N ALA A 116 -10.91 6.79 -4.47
CA ALA A 116 -10.69 5.36 -4.25
C ALA A 116 -9.19 5.01 -4.08
N LEU A 117 -8.31 5.68 -4.81
CA LEU A 117 -6.89 5.34 -4.88
C LEU A 117 -6.20 5.38 -3.50
N PRO A 118 -6.29 6.44 -2.68
CA PRO A 118 -5.70 6.46 -1.33
C PRO A 118 -6.27 5.36 -0.42
N VAL A 119 -7.56 5.08 -0.51
CA VAL A 119 -8.21 4.04 0.29
C VAL A 119 -7.74 2.66 -0.14
N LEU A 120 -7.67 2.40 -1.45
CA LEU A 120 -7.23 1.12 -2.01
C LEU A 120 -5.74 0.85 -1.79
N ILE A 121 -4.90 1.87 -1.77
CA ILE A 121 -3.49 1.74 -1.39
C ILE A 121 -3.36 1.24 0.04
N LEU A 122 -4.18 1.78 0.93
CA LEU A 122 -4.19 1.42 2.35
C LEU A 122 -5.05 0.18 2.65
N ILE A 123 -5.68 -0.45 1.64
CA ILE A 123 -6.64 -1.54 1.88
C ILE A 123 -6.01 -2.72 2.61
N ILE A 124 -4.75 -3.05 2.31
CA ILE A 124 -4.06 -4.16 2.96
C ILE A 124 -3.75 -3.86 4.43
N PRO A 125 -3.14 -2.71 4.79
CA PRO A 125 -3.00 -2.31 6.18
C PRO A 125 -4.34 -2.16 6.92
N LEU A 126 -5.38 -1.65 6.25
CA LEU A 126 -6.71 -1.53 6.83
C LEU A 126 -7.37 -2.89 7.07
N LEU A 127 -7.24 -3.82 6.14
CA LEU A 127 -7.72 -5.21 6.32
C LEU A 127 -6.97 -5.91 7.44
N ASP A 128 -5.65 -5.72 7.57
CA ASP A 128 -4.89 -6.27 8.69
C ASP A 128 -5.39 -5.75 10.04
N LEU A 129 -5.61 -4.43 10.13
CA LEU A 129 -6.18 -3.80 11.31
C LEU A 129 -7.59 -4.35 11.61
N LEU A 130 -8.46 -4.42 10.61
CA LEU A 130 -9.82 -4.93 10.75
C LEU A 130 -9.84 -6.38 11.21
N LEU A 131 -9.02 -7.23 10.59
CA LEU A 131 -8.88 -8.63 10.98
C LEU A 131 -8.34 -8.78 12.40
N ALA A 132 -7.39 -7.94 12.82
CA ALA A 132 -6.89 -7.90 14.18
C ALA A 132 -8.01 -7.56 15.18
N VAL A 133 -8.81 -6.53 14.89
CA VAL A 133 -9.97 -6.14 15.72
C VAL A 133 -10.99 -7.28 15.79
N VAL A 134 -11.36 -7.89 14.66
CA VAL A 134 -12.30 -9.02 14.63
C VAL A 134 -11.80 -10.21 15.42
N ARG A 135 -10.51 -10.55 15.33
CA ARG A 135 -9.91 -11.65 16.13
C ARG A 135 -10.00 -11.37 17.63
N ARG A 136 -9.69 -10.13 18.05
CA ARG A 136 -9.76 -9.73 19.47
C ARG A 136 -11.19 -9.84 20.00
N LEU A 137 -12.16 -9.30 19.27
CA LEU A 137 -13.57 -9.37 19.64
C LEU A 137 -14.06 -10.81 19.74
N ARG A 138 -13.69 -11.69 18.79
CA ARG A 138 -14.03 -13.13 18.84
C ARG A 138 -13.41 -13.85 20.04
N ARG A 139 -12.29 -13.35 20.58
CA ARG A 139 -11.64 -13.88 21.79
C ARG A 139 -12.15 -13.22 23.08
N GLY A 140 -13.16 -12.36 23.01
CA GLY A 140 -13.69 -11.61 24.18
C GLY A 140 -12.71 -10.56 24.72
N GLN A 141 -11.73 -10.13 23.93
CA GLN A 141 -10.73 -9.15 24.31
C GLN A 141 -11.12 -7.74 23.83
N SER A 142 -10.58 -6.72 24.49
CA SER A 142 -10.75 -5.32 24.06
C SER A 142 -10.20 -5.11 22.63
N PRO A 143 -10.88 -4.33 21.76
CA PRO A 143 -10.37 -3.94 20.44
C PRO A 143 -8.98 -3.29 20.50
N PHE A 144 -8.66 -2.63 21.61
CA PHE A 144 -7.39 -1.93 21.82
C PHE A 144 -6.32 -2.79 22.52
N ALA A 145 -6.60 -4.07 22.82
CA ALA A 145 -5.60 -4.96 23.38
C ALA A 145 -4.41 -5.14 22.42
N ALA A 146 -3.21 -5.35 22.97
CA ALA A 146 -2.03 -5.63 22.16
C ALA A 146 -2.21 -6.97 21.43
N ASP A 147 -2.09 -6.96 20.09
CA ASP A 147 -2.12 -8.16 19.26
C ASP A 147 -0.75 -8.40 18.64
N ARG A 148 -0.30 -9.66 18.66
CA ARG A 148 0.96 -10.09 18.04
C ARG A 148 0.72 -10.76 16.68
N GLU A 149 -0.53 -10.86 16.22
CA GLU A 149 -0.93 -11.61 15.02
C GLU A 149 -1.16 -10.69 13.80
N HIS A 150 -0.43 -9.57 13.70
CA HIS A 150 -0.47 -8.74 12.50
C HIS A 150 0.02 -9.50 11.26
N LEU A 151 -0.51 -9.17 10.09
CA LEU A 151 -0.21 -9.83 8.81
C LEU A 151 1.30 -9.98 8.55
N HIS A 152 2.09 -8.99 8.94
CA HIS A 152 3.54 -9.05 8.78
C HIS A 152 4.22 -10.14 9.64
N HIS A 153 3.71 -10.41 10.85
CA HIS A 153 4.19 -11.52 11.67
C HIS A 153 3.78 -12.85 11.04
N GLN A 154 2.55 -12.96 10.54
CA GLN A 154 2.08 -14.15 9.84
C GLN A 154 2.93 -14.45 8.59
N LEU A 155 3.32 -13.41 7.82
CA LEU A 155 4.22 -13.58 6.67
C LEU A 155 5.61 -14.09 7.10
N GLN A 156 6.13 -13.65 8.24
CA GLN A 156 7.39 -14.15 8.77
C GLN A 156 7.27 -15.59 9.29
N ASP A 157 6.16 -15.95 9.94
CA ASP A 157 5.86 -17.32 10.37
C ASP A 157 5.73 -18.29 9.20
N VAL A 158 5.18 -17.82 8.08
CA VAL A 158 5.13 -18.55 6.80
C VAL A 158 6.53 -18.77 6.22
N GLY A 159 7.52 -17.97 6.62
CA GLY A 159 8.92 -18.11 6.25
C GLY A 159 9.51 -17.00 5.40
N HIS A 160 8.81 -15.87 5.27
CA HIS A 160 9.40 -14.66 4.67
C HIS A 160 10.43 -14.05 5.62
N SER A 161 11.52 -13.53 5.04
CA SER A 161 12.39 -12.61 5.78
C SER A 161 11.63 -11.31 6.06
N HIS A 162 12.14 -10.49 6.98
CA HIS A 162 11.57 -9.17 7.26
C HIS A 162 11.42 -8.31 5.98
N GLN A 163 12.48 -8.23 5.17
CA GLN A 163 12.44 -7.54 3.88
C GLN A 163 11.48 -8.21 2.89
N GLY A 164 11.41 -9.55 2.89
CA GLY A 164 10.47 -10.30 2.07
C GLY A 164 9.01 -9.94 2.39
N ALA A 165 8.66 -9.80 3.67
CA ALA A 165 7.33 -9.35 4.07
C ALA A 165 7.02 -7.93 3.56
N VAL A 166 7.98 -6.99 3.67
CA VAL A 166 7.82 -5.62 3.12
C VAL A 166 7.60 -5.67 1.61
N MET A 167 8.36 -6.49 0.87
CA MET A 167 8.21 -6.63 -0.58
C MET A 167 6.86 -7.22 -0.99
N VAL A 168 6.27 -8.09 -0.17
CA VAL A 168 4.89 -8.56 -0.41
C VAL A 168 3.92 -7.38 -0.35
N PHE A 169 4.00 -6.53 0.67
CA PHE A 169 3.13 -5.34 0.76
C PHE A 169 3.34 -4.39 -0.42
N TYR A 170 4.58 -4.14 -0.84
CA TYR A 170 4.88 -3.30 -2.01
C TYR A 170 4.28 -3.89 -3.29
N HIS A 171 4.38 -5.20 -3.47
CA HIS A 171 3.82 -5.89 -4.63
C HIS A 171 2.29 -5.73 -4.68
N TRP A 172 1.60 -5.94 -3.57
CA TRP A 172 0.15 -5.76 -3.50
C TRP A 172 -0.27 -4.31 -3.72
N THR A 173 0.46 -3.35 -3.14
CA THR A 173 0.19 -1.92 -3.36
C THR A 173 0.40 -1.54 -4.83
N ALA A 174 1.49 -2.01 -5.45
CA ALA A 174 1.75 -1.78 -6.86
C ALA A 174 0.68 -2.41 -7.77
N LEU A 175 0.25 -3.65 -7.47
CA LEU A 175 -0.83 -4.32 -8.17
C LEU A 175 -2.08 -3.45 -8.23
N VAL A 176 -2.57 -2.99 -7.08
CA VAL A 176 -3.78 -2.18 -7.00
C VAL A 176 -3.58 -0.82 -7.69
N SER A 177 -2.48 -0.13 -7.36
CA SER A 177 -2.23 1.23 -7.85
C SER A 177 -2.05 1.28 -9.37
N ILE A 178 -1.27 0.37 -9.94
CA ILE A 178 -1.01 0.35 -11.39
C ILE A 178 -2.25 -0.13 -12.13
N SER A 179 -3.00 -1.10 -11.61
CA SER A 179 -4.24 -1.55 -12.25
C SER A 179 -5.26 -0.43 -12.39
N LEU A 180 -5.36 0.48 -11.42
CA LEU A 180 -6.23 1.65 -11.51
C LEU A 180 -5.75 2.63 -12.58
N LEU A 181 -4.43 2.81 -12.75
CA LEU A 181 -3.89 3.67 -13.80
C LEU A 181 -4.13 3.12 -15.20
N LEU A 182 -4.16 1.80 -15.37
CA LEU A 182 -4.37 1.18 -16.68
C LEU A 182 -5.72 1.55 -17.33
N PHE A 183 -6.72 1.96 -16.52
CA PHE A 183 -8.00 2.45 -17.05
C PHE A 183 -7.89 3.73 -17.93
N PHE A 184 -6.76 4.43 -17.90
CA PHE A 184 -6.52 5.55 -18.80
C PHE A 184 -6.25 5.13 -20.25
N TRP A 185 -5.79 3.89 -20.48
CA TRP A 185 -5.35 3.41 -21.80
C TRP A 185 -6.06 2.14 -22.25
N LEU A 186 -6.67 1.40 -21.34
CA LEU A 186 -7.22 0.08 -21.60
C LEU A 186 -8.67 0.00 -21.14
N ASP A 187 -9.46 -0.75 -21.89
CA ASP A 187 -10.83 -1.07 -21.53
C ASP A 187 -10.88 -2.04 -20.31
N TRP A 188 -12.00 -1.99 -19.63
CA TRP A 188 -12.22 -2.77 -18.41
C TRP A 188 -11.93 -4.29 -18.57
N PRO A 189 -12.26 -4.99 -19.67
CA PRO A 189 -11.93 -6.42 -19.79
C PRO A 189 -10.42 -6.67 -19.85
N GLN A 190 -9.66 -5.79 -20.54
CA GLN A 190 -8.21 -5.88 -20.64
C GLN A 190 -7.55 -5.65 -19.29
N VAL A 191 -8.01 -4.64 -18.53
CA VAL A 191 -7.53 -4.36 -17.18
C VAL A 191 -7.79 -5.55 -16.27
N MET A 192 -8.98 -6.18 -16.36
CA MET A 192 -9.32 -7.35 -15.54
C MET A 192 -8.42 -8.57 -15.85
N VAL A 193 -8.09 -8.80 -17.10
CA VAL A 193 -7.16 -9.88 -17.49
C VAL A 193 -5.76 -9.63 -16.92
N ILE A 194 -5.23 -8.41 -17.07
CA ILE A 194 -3.92 -8.03 -16.54
C ILE A 194 -3.92 -8.12 -15.01
N PHE A 195 -4.96 -7.59 -14.36
CA PHE A 195 -5.13 -7.67 -12.90
C PHE A 195 -5.17 -9.12 -12.43
N GLY A 196 -5.95 -9.99 -13.08
CA GLY A 196 -6.06 -11.39 -12.73
C GLY A 196 -4.74 -12.14 -12.86
N PHE A 197 -4.01 -11.90 -13.95
CA PHE A 197 -2.67 -12.48 -14.13
C PHE A 197 -1.69 -11.99 -13.05
N TRP A 198 -1.67 -10.69 -12.79
CA TRP A 198 -0.78 -10.12 -11.76
C TRP A 198 -1.18 -10.54 -10.35
N LEU A 199 -2.49 -10.70 -10.10
CA LEU A 199 -3.02 -11.23 -8.83
C LEU A 199 -2.47 -12.65 -8.56
N ILE A 200 -2.44 -13.51 -9.58
CA ILE A 200 -1.85 -14.85 -9.46
C ILE A 200 -0.37 -14.76 -9.09
N LEU A 201 0.38 -13.87 -9.74
CA LEU A 201 1.80 -13.65 -9.41
C LEU A 201 1.98 -13.14 -7.97
N ALA A 202 1.13 -12.23 -7.52
CA ALA A 202 1.16 -11.71 -6.15
C ALA A 202 0.87 -12.81 -5.12
N LEU A 203 -0.12 -13.67 -5.40
CA LEU A 203 -0.41 -14.84 -4.56
C LEU A 203 0.76 -15.83 -4.54
N VAL A 204 1.33 -16.15 -5.70
CA VAL A 204 2.50 -17.03 -5.79
C VAL A 204 3.66 -16.45 -4.99
N HIS A 205 3.94 -15.14 -5.12
CA HIS A 205 4.98 -14.47 -4.34
C HIS A 205 4.71 -14.57 -2.83
N THR A 206 3.48 -14.33 -2.41
CA THR A 206 3.07 -14.40 -0.99
C THR A 206 3.23 -15.80 -0.41
N TYR A 207 2.89 -16.86 -1.16
CA TYR A 207 2.95 -18.24 -0.68
C TYR A 207 4.24 -18.98 -1.07
N TRP A 208 5.17 -18.35 -1.77
CA TRP A 208 6.42 -18.94 -2.23
C TRP A 208 7.22 -19.70 -1.15
N PRO A 209 7.40 -19.16 0.08
CA PRO A 209 8.14 -19.87 1.13
C PRO A 209 7.48 -21.18 1.54
N VAL A 210 6.14 -21.26 1.55
CA VAL A 210 5.39 -22.49 1.86
C VAL A 210 5.69 -23.57 0.82
N PHE A 211 5.62 -23.19 -0.48
CA PHE A 211 5.93 -24.13 -1.56
C PHE A 211 7.38 -24.62 -1.48
N LYS A 212 8.32 -23.73 -1.23
CA LYS A 212 9.74 -24.06 -1.09
C LYS A 212 10.00 -25.02 0.08
N ARG A 213 9.31 -24.80 1.22
CA ARG A 213 9.37 -25.69 2.41
C ARG A 213 8.84 -27.09 2.09
N ARG A 214 7.65 -27.16 1.47
CA ARG A 214 7.03 -28.45 1.09
C ARG A 214 7.88 -29.23 0.07
N TYR A 215 8.46 -28.52 -0.89
CA TYR A 215 9.35 -29.15 -1.88
C TYR A 215 10.61 -29.72 -1.24
N LYS A 216 11.29 -28.98 -0.36
CA LYS A 216 12.47 -29.48 0.37
C LYS A 216 12.14 -30.71 1.22
N PHE A 217 11.01 -30.69 1.94
CA PHE A 217 10.55 -31.80 2.75
C PHE A 217 10.29 -33.07 1.89
N ARG A 218 9.58 -32.92 0.77
CA ARG A 218 9.33 -34.04 -0.16
C ARG A 218 10.63 -34.57 -0.76
N LYS A 219 11.61 -33.73 -1.06
CA LYS A 219 12.91 -34.14 -1.58
C LYS A 219 13.70 -34.93 -0.55
N ALA A 220 13.68 -34.53 0.72
CA ALA A 220 14.32 -35.25 1.82
C ALA A 220 13.71 -36.62 2.05
N LEU A 221 12.40 -36.81 1.90
CA LEU A 221 11.71 -38.08 2.00
C LEU A 221 11.96 -39.02 0.82
N ARG A 222 12.36 -38.53 -0.36
CA ARG A 222 12.65 -39.34 -1.56
C ARG A 222 14.14 -39.66 -1.71
N GLY A 223 14.99 -39.07 -0.91
CA GLY A 223 16.44 -39.26 -0.95
C GLY A 223 16.98 -40.24 0.11
N ASN A 224 16.08 -40.83 0.91
CA ASN A 224 16.28 -42.02 1.73
C ASN A 224 15.51 -43.18 1.11
#